data_263580782a8854aef2b26505218f144a
#
_entry.id   263580782a8854aef2b26505218f144a
#
_cell.length_a   1.000
_cell.length_b   1.000
_cell.length_c   1.000
_cell.angle_alpha   90.00
_cell.angle_beta   90.00
_cell.angle_gamma   90.00
#
_symmetry.space_group_name_H-M   'P 1'
#
loop_
_entity.id
_entity.type
_entity.pdbx_description
1 polymer ?
#
loop_
_entity_poly.entity_id
_entity_poly.type
_entity_poly.pdbx_seq_one_letter_code
_entity_poly.pdbx_strand_id
1 'polypeptide(L)'
;MSETGSVVRTFFERMEARDWDGAGTLLAPDLHIEFTETGERFDGGNFLAMNRAYPEGWSIEVVEVLAAGPRVAAQVRVIHRDVTFWCAGFYDVQDGTIRSGVEHWVTEGSESPPVWRRPFTT
;
A
#
# COMPACT_ATOMS: atom_id res chain seq x y z
N MET A 1 -15.73 9.70 -6.44
CA MET A 1 -14.27 9.47 -6.34
C MET A 1 -13.66 9.72 -7.71
N SER A 2 -12.44 10.26 -7.73
CA SER A 2 -11.74 10.45 -9.00
C SER A 2 -11.38 9.13 -9.65
N GLU A 3 -11.17 9.16 -10.96
CA GLU A 3 -10.80 7.98 -11.73
C GLU A 3 -9.48 7.38 -11.24
N THR A 4 -8.46 8.22 -10.99
CA THR A 4 -7.16 7.74 -10.53
C THR A 4 -7.21 7.14 -9.12
N GLY A 5 -7.98 7.76 -8.23
CA GLY A 5 -8.22 7.22 -6.90
C GLY A 5 -8.93 5.88 -6.94
N SER A 6 -9.86 5.70 -7.86
CA SER A 6 -10.56 4.43 -8.04
C SER A 6 -9.63 3.31 -8.48
N VAL A 7 -8.63 3.60 -9.31
CA VAL A 7 -7.63 2.61 -9.72
C VAL A 7 -6.89 2.07 -8.52
N VAL A 8 -6.40 2.95 -7.65
CA VAL A 8 -5.65 2.55 -6.46
C VAL A 8 -6.53 1.77 -5.49
N ARG A 9 -7.74 2.25 -5.23
CA ARG A 9 -8.69 1.56 -4.35
C ARG A 9 -9.00 0.16 -4.88
N THR A 10 -9.31 0.06 -6.17
CA THR A 10 -9.65 -1.22 -6.79
C THR A 10 -8.48 -2.19 -6.73
N PHE A 11 -7.25 -1.70 -6.88
CA PHE A 11 -6.05 -2.53 -6.76
C PHE A 11 -6.00 -3.22 -5.39
N PHE A 12 -6.16 -2.46 -4.30
CA PHE A 12 -6.15 -3.03 -2.97
C PHE A 12 -7.34 -3.95 -2.72
N GLU A 13 -8.51 -3.61 -3.23
CA GLU A 13 -9.70 -4.47 -3.09
C GLU A 13 -9.51 -5.81 -3.80
N ARG A 14 -8.86 -5.81 -4.97
CA ARG A 14 -8.56 -7.05 -5.68
C ARG A 14 -7.52 -7.89 -4.97
N MET A 15 -6.54 -7.27 -4.34
CA MET A 15 -5.59 -8.00 -3.50
C MET A 15 -6.30 -8.62 -2.29
N GLU A 16 -7.20 -7.91 -1.65
CA GLU A 16 -8.00 -8.45 -0.54
C GLU A 16 -8.82 -9.66 -1.01
N ALA A 17 -9.37 -9.59 -2.21
CA ALA A 17 -10.13 -10.69 -2.79
C ALA A 17 -9.23 -11.83 -3.31
N ARG A 18 -7.91 -11.67 -3.26
CA ARG A 18 -6.93 -12.60 -3.83
C ARG A 18 -7.08 -12.77 -5.34
N ASP A 19 -7.64 -11.76 -6.00
CA ASP A 19 -7.76 -11.70 -7.46
C ASP A 19 -6.45 -11.13 -8.03
N TRP A 20 -5.44 -11.97 -8.09
CA TRP A 20 -4.10 -11.54 -8.52
C TRP A 20 -4.05 -11.13 -9.98
N ASP A 21 -4.78 -11.84 -10.83
CA ASP A 21 -4.86 -11.47 -12.25
C ASP A 21 -5.52 -10.11 -12.42
N GLY A 22 -6.64 -9.89 -11.73
CA GLY A 22 -7.34 -8.61 -11.77
C GLY A 22 -6.50 -7.47 -11.19
N ALA A 23 -5.78 -7.71 -10.09
CA ALA A 23 -4.88 -6.72 -9.53
C ALA A 23 -3.76 -6.36 -10.52
N GLY A 24 -3.21 -7.37 -11.19
CA GLY A 24 -2.14 -7.17 -12.18
C GLY A 24 -2.54 -6.31 -13.37
N THR A 25 -3.80 -6.35 -13.78
CA THR A 25 -4.27 -5.52 -14.89
C THR A 25 -4.23 -4.02 -14.57
N LEU A 26 -4.15 -3.67 -13.29
CA LEU A 26 -4.10 -2.27 -12.85
C LEU A 26 -2.67 -1.75 -12.69
N LEU A 27 -1.66 -2.59 -12.95
CA LEU A 27 -0.26 -2.21 -12.86
C LEU A 27 0.32 -2.04 -14.26
N ALA A 28 1.05 -0.93 -14.47
CA ALA A 28 1.73 -0.71 -15.75
C ALA A 28 2.85 -1.75 -15.93
N PRO A 29 3.16 -2.15 -17.17
CA PRO A 29 4.21 -3.15 -17.41
C PRO A 29 5.58 -2.73 -16.89
N ASP A 30 5.86 -1.43 -16.85
CA ASP A 30 7.12 -0.87 -16.37
C ASP A 30 7.03 -0.30 -14.95
N LEU A 31 6.01 -0.71 -14.20
CA LEU A 31 5.82 -0.25 -12.82
C LEU A 31 7.01 -0.61 -11.94
N HIS A 32 7.32 0.28 -11.02
CA HIS A 32 8.17 -0.04 -9.88
C HIS A 32 7.57 0.56 -8.61
N ILE A 33 7.69 -0.18 -7.53
CA ILE A 33 7.27 0.23 -6.18
C ILE A 33 8.52 0.24 -5.30
N GLU A 34 8.66 1.27 -4.48
CA GLU A 34 9.74 1.37 -3.51
C GLU A 34 9.18 1.31 -2.09
N PHE A 35 9.80 0.50 -1.25
CA PHE A 35 9.56 0.48 0.20
C PHE A 35 10.65 1.32 0.86
N THR A 36 10.28 2.48 1.43
CA THR A 36 11.27 3.42 1.95
C THR A 36 12.00 2.91 3.20
N GLU A 37 11.31 2.13 4.03
CA GLU A 37 11.90 1.62 5.27
C GLU A 37 13.12 0.73 5.01
N THR A 38 13.05 -0.11 3.99
CA THR A 38 14.11 -1.09 3.70
C THR A 38 14.94 -0.72 2.48
N GLY A 39 14.46 0.22 1.66
CA GLY A 39 15.08 0.55 0.37
C GLY A 39 14.80 -0.47 -0.73
N GLU A 40 13.93 -1.44 -0.47
CA GLU A 40 13.58 -2.45 -1.48
C GLU A 40 12.79 -1.81 -2.62
N ARG A 41 13.04 -2.32 -3.83
CA ARG A 41 12.33 -1.91 -5.05
C ARG A 41 11.81 -3.14 -5.76
N PHE A 42 10.55 -3.08 -6.20
CA PHE A 42 9.88 -4.18 -6.88
C PHE A 42 9.38 -3.71 -8.24
N ASP A 43 9.58 -4.50 -9.28
CA ASP A 43 8.83 -4.34 -10.52
C ASP A 43 7.41 -4.90 -10.34
N GLY A 44 6.54 -4.69 -11.32
CA GLY A 44 5.12 -5.06 -11.19
C GLY A 44 4.90 -6.54 -10.94
N GLY A 45 5.57 -7.40 -11.68
CA GLY A 45 5.45 -8.85 -11.51
C GLY A 45 5.94 -9.32 -10.16
N ASN A 46 7.10 -8.82 -9.74
CA ASN A 46 7.68 -9.17 -8.44
C ASN A 46 6.88 -8.57 -7.28
N PHE A 47 6.30 -7.39 -7.46
CA PHE A 47 5.44 -6.80 -6.43
C PHE A 47 4.23 -7.69 -6.13
N LEU A 48 3.54 -8.15 -7.18
CA LEU A 48 2.42 -9.08 -7.01
C LEU A 48 2.87 -10.43 -6.45
N ALA A 49 3.97 -10.97 -6.95
CA ALA A 49 4.49 -12.26 -6.49
C ALA A 49 4.85 -12.21 -5.01
N MET A 50 5.46 -11.12 -4.56
CA MET A 50 5.83 -10.91 -3.17
C MET A 50 4.57 -10.85 -2.29
N ASN A 51 3.56 -10.07 -2.69
CA ASN A 51 2.31 -9.98 -1.94
C ASN A 51 1.59 -11.31 -1.88
N ARG A 52 1.57 -12.05 -2.98
CA ARG A 52 0.96 -13.38 -3.05
C ARG A 52 1.71 -14.40 -2.19
N ALA A 53 3.03 -14.27 -2.09
CA ALA A 53 3.86 -15.18 -1.30
C ALA A 53 3.79 -14.90 0.20
N TYR A 54 3.28 -13.73 0.60
CA TYR A 54 3.16 -13.40 2.01
C TYR A 54 2.23 -14.41 2.70
N PRO A 55 2.60 -14.94 3.88
CA PRO A 55 1.79 -15.95 4.56
C PRO A 55 0.35 -15.50 4.75
N GLU A 56 -0.59 -16.39 4.39
CA GLU A 56 -2.03 -16.08 4.51
C GLU A 56 -2.45 -15.80 5.94
N GLY A 57 -3.64 -15.20 6.07
CA GLY A 57 -4.18 -14.74 7.35
C GLY A 57 -4.22 -13.23 7.44
N TRP A 58 -3.85 -12.52 6.37
CA TRP A 58 -3.89 -11.06 6.32
C TRP A 58 -5.16 -10.55 5.67
N SER A 59 -5.55 -9.35 6.08
CA SER A 59 -6.68 -8.62 5.52
C SER A 59 -6.30 -7.17 5.32
N ILE A 60 -6.70 -6.60 4.19
CA ILE A 60 -6.45 -5.20 3.84
C ILE A 60 -7.71 -4.38 4.03
N GLU A 61 -7.57 -3.23 4.69
CA GLU A 61 -8.61 -2.21 4.75
C GLU A 61 -8.06 -0.92 4.16
N VAL A 62 -8.73 -0.39 3.13
CA VAL A 62 -8.41 0.92 2.57
C VAL A 62 -9.10 1.96 3.45
N VAL A 63 -8.31 2.74 4.19
CA VAL A 63 -8.84 3.71 5.15
C VAL A 63 -9.21 5.00 4.43
N GLU A 64 -8.32 5.49 3.55
CA GLU A 64 -8.55 6.74 2.84
C GLU A 64 -7.79 6.76 1.54
N VAL A 65 -8.39 7.33 0.51
CA VAL A 65 -7.74 7.58 -0.78
C VAL A 65 -7.97 9.03 -1.16
N LEU A 66 -6.89 9.74 -1.44
CA LEU A 66 -6.91 11.13 -1.88
C LEU A 66 -6.21 11.22 -3.23
N ALA A 67 -6.83 11.91 -4.19
CA ALA A 67 -6.27 12.04 -5.52
C ALA A 67 -6.20 13.49 -5.95
N ALA A 68 -5.11 13.84 -6.63
CA ALA A 68 -4.91 15.14 -7.26
C ALA A 68 -4.36 14.85 -8.67
N GLY A 69 -5.27 14.74 -9.64
CA GLY A 69 -4.91 14.34 -11.00
C GLY A 69 -4.28 12.95 -11.00
N PRO A 70 -3.06 12.79 -11.58
CA PRO A 70 -2.41 11.49 -11.64
C PRO A 70 -1.79 11.05 -10.30
N ARG A 71 -1.68 11.96 -9.32
CA ARG A 71 -1.06 11.64 -8.03
C ARG A 71 -2.13 11.19 -7.04
N VAL A 72 -1.89 10.03 -6.43
CA VAL A 72 -2.84 9.42 -5.48
C VAL A 72 -2.11 9.06 -4.21
N ALA A 73 -2.68 9.44 -3.07
CA ALA A 73 -2.22 8.98 -1.76
C ALA A 73 -3.26 8.03 -1.20
N ALA A 74 -2.81 6.94 -0.63
CA ALA A 74 -3.68 5.97 0.02
C ALA A 74 -3.15 5.60 1.39
N GLN A 75 -4.04 5.59 2.38
CA GLN A 75 -3.75 5.05 3.69
C GLN A 75 -4.42 3.69 3.79
N VAL A 76 -3.63 2.67 4.07
CA VAL A 76 -4.08 1.28 4.08
C VAL A 76 -3.66 0.64 5.39
N ARG A 77 -4.56 -0.15 5.96
CA ARG A 77 -4.27 -0.92 7.16
C ARG A 77 -4.29 -2.40 6.80
N VAL A 78 -3.26 -3.12 7.18
CA VAL A 78 -3.17 -4.56 6.97
C VAL A 78 -3.11 -5.24 8.33
N ILE A 79 -4.04 -6.13 8.59
CA ILE A 79 -4.08 -6.91 9.83
C ILE A 79 -3.69 -8.34 9.49
N HIS A 80 -2.67 -8.85 10.19
CA HIS A 80 -2.21 -10.22 10.06
C HIS A 80 -2.10 -10.81 11.45
N ARG A 81 -3.09 -11.62 11.84
CA ARG A 81 -3.19 -12.19 13.17
C ARG A 81 -3.30 -11.06 14.21
N ASP A 82 -2.35 -10.94 15.13
CA ASP A 82 -2.32 -9.90 16.16
C ASP A 82 -1.43 -8.70 15.81
N VAL A 83 -0.93 -8.66 14.57
CA VAL A 83 -0.06 -7.57 14.11
C VAL A 83 -0.82 -6.68 13.15
N THR A 84 -0.72 -5.37 13.34
CA THR A 84 -1.30 -4.38 12.45
C THR A 84 -0.19 -3.57 11.79
N PHE A 85 -0.23 -3.53 10.48
CA PHE A 85 0.67 -2.70 9.67
C PHE A 85 -0.11 -1.54 9.08
N TRP A 86 0.54 -0.39 9.00
CA TRP A 86 0.00 0.79 8.31
C TRP A 86 0.88 1.11 7.12
N CYS A 87 0.23 1.41 6.00
CA CYS A 87 0.92 1.84 4.79
C CYS A 87 0.40 3.21 4.39
N ALA A 88 1.30 4.16 4.21
CA ALA A 88 1.02 5.39 3.49
C ALA A 88 1.67 5.25 2.12
N GLY A 89 0.87 5.07 1.09
CA GLY A 89 1.34 4.89 -0.27
C GLY A 89 1.08 6.12 -1.12
N PHE A 90 2.05 6.47 -1.96
CA PHE A 90 1.95 7.58 -2.91
C PHE A 90 2.21 7.00 -4.31
N TYR A 91 1.24 7.17 -5.20
CA TYR A 91 1.25 6.51 -6.50
C TYR A 91 1.10 7.52 -7.62
N ASP A 92 1.67 7.18 -8.77
CA ASP A 92 1.42 7.88 -10.03
C ASP A 92 0.54 6.97 -10.89
N VAL A 93 -0.62 7.48 -11.30
CA VAL A 93 -1.63 6.72 -12.05
C VAL A 93 -1.89 7.42 -13.36
N GLN A 94 -1.69 6.71 -14.47
CA GLN A 94 -1.95 7.22 -15.81
C GLN A 94 -2.56 6.12 -16.67
N ASP A 95 -3.49 6.51 -17.53
CA ASP A 95 -4.14 5.58 -18.49
C ASP A 95 -4.74 4.35 -17.80
N GLY A 96 -5.33 4.56 -16.62
CA GLY A 96 -5.99 3.48 -15.88
C GLY A 96 -5.05 2.51 -15.17
N THR A 97 -3.74 2.79 -15.11
CA THR A 97 -2.78 1.92 -14.45
C THR A 97 -1.88 2.68 -13.49
N ILE A 98 -1.45 1.98 -12.45
CA ILE A 98 -0.43 2.50 -11.52
C ILE A 98 0.93 2.36 -12.20
N ARG A 99 1.63 3.47 -12.34
CA ARG A 99 2.92 3.54 -13.02
C ARG A 99 4.10 3.44 -12.08
N SER A 100 3.95 4.00 -10.89
CA SER A 100 4.98 3.94 -9.87
C SER A 100 4.34 4.17 -8.52
N GLY A 101 5.06 3.80 -7.47
CA GLY A 101 4.60 4.04 -6.11
C GLY A 101 5.74 4.02 -5.13
N VAL A 102 5.52 4.75 -4.04
CA VAL A 102 6.41 4.76 -2.89
C VAL A 102 5.54 4.43 -1.68
N GLU A 103 5.90 3.39 -0.95
CA GLU A 103 5.13 2.95 0.21
C GLU A 103 5.95 3.08 1.49
N HIS A 104 5.34 3.72 2.47
CA HIS A 104 5.90 3.89 3.81
C HIS A 104 5.14 2.95 4.74
N TRP A 105 5.83 1.95 5.26
CA TRP A 105 5.23 0.94 6.13
C TRP A 105 5.63 1.15 7.57
N VAL A 106 4.67 0.99 8.48
CA VAL A 106 4.87 1.07 9.92
C VAL A 106 4.17 -0.10 10.57
N THR A 107 4.84 -0.74 11.52
CA THR A 107 4.21 -1.78 12.34
C THR A 107 3.73 -1.13 13.64
N GLU A 108 2.43 -1.24 13.90
CA GLU A 108 1.83 -0.63 15.10
C GLU A 108 2.45 -1.21 16.36
N GLY A 109 2.85 -0.33 17.27
CA GLY A 109 3.41 -0.75 18.55
C GLY A 109 4.82 -1.33 18.51
N SER A 110 5.52 -1.25 17.36
CA SER A 110 6.86 -1.82 17.22
C SER A 110 7.93 -1.01 17.93
N GLU A 111 7.66 0.26 18.21
CA GLU A 111 8.61 1.13 18.90
C GLU A 111 8.00 1.76 20.14
N SER A 112 8.82 1.94 21.17
CA SER A 112 8.41 2.65 22.38
C SER A 112 8.59 4.15 22.17
N PRO A 113 7.64 4.99 22.69
CA PRO A 113 7.80 6.43 22.60
C PRO A 113 9.04 6.89 23.35
N PRO A 114 9.76 7.89 22.84
CA PRO A 114 10.86 8.49 23.59
C PRO A 114 10.37 9.07 24.92
N VAL A 115 11.15 8.86 25.99
CA VAL A 115 10.76 9.28 27.34
C VAL A 115 10.46 10.77 27.43
N TRP A 116 11.20 11.61 26.68
CA TRP A 116 11.04 13.05 26.75
C TRP A 116 9.67 13.53 26.22
N ARG A 117 8.96 12.70 25.46
CA ARG A 117 7.62 13.07 24.93
C ARG A 117 6.50 12.84 25.94
N ARG A 118 6.74 12.08 27.01
CA ARG A 118 5.70 11.71 27.99
C ARG A 118 4.90 12.90 28.53
N PRO A 119 5.53 14.04 28.90
CA PRO A 119 4.76 15.16 29.47
C PRO A 119 3.74 15.76 28.49
N PHE A 120 3.88 15.49 27.20
CA PHE A 120 3.04 16.08 26.16
C PHE A 120 1.98 15.11 25.61
N THR A 121 1.95 13.87 26.09
CA THR A 121 0.97 12.87 25.63
C THR A 121 -0.17 12.74 26.62
N THR A 122 -1.31 12.26 26.12
CA THR A 122 -2.50 12.02 26.94
C THR A 122 -2.66 10.56 27.33
#